data_50f86b78fa310cefcaddcb56c43e73a4
#
_entry.id   50f86b78fa310cefcaddcb56c43e73a4
#
_cell.length_a   1.000
_cell.length_b   1.000
_cell.length_c   1.000
_cell.angle_alpha   90.00
_cell.angle_beta   90.00
_cell.angle_gamma   90.00
#
_symmetry.space_group_name_H-M   'P 1'
#
loop_
_entity.id
_entity.type
_entity.pdbx_description
1 polymer ?
#
loop_
_entity_poly.entity_id
_entity_poly.type
_entity_poly.pdbx_seq_one_letter_code
_entity_poly.pdbx_strand_id
1 'polypeptide(L)'
;MEDIIWRPVVGYEGLYEVSNTGQVRSMNYNKTGVPGLLHPEVKKSKGSLPYLRVIMHKDKRQKKFLVHRLVAQAFIPNPLNLPQVNHKDCNVQNNSVDNLEWCDARYNTTYGDAKKKMIETKRRTGNWGGGSSVESRKKSGYIRSVKVIYPDGREVICETQREVAKLLGVKSSGGICGCLKGLYKTIKGCRLEFV
;
A
#
# COMPACT_ATOMS: atom_id res chain seq x y z
N MET A 1 8.96 20.77 -30.89
CA MET A 1 7.76 20.42 -30.07
C MET A 1 7.45 18.98 -30.44
N GLU A 2 7.31 18.11 -29.46
CA GLU A 2 6.91 16.72 -29.71
C GLU A 2 5.47 16.69 -30.19
N ASP A 3 5.21 15.91 -31.26
CA ASP A 3 3.85 15.77 -31.79
C ASP A 3 2.94 15.05 -30.79
N ILE A 4 1.76 15.59 -30.56
CA ILE A 4 0.77 14.96 -29.69
C ILE A 4 0.10 13.83 -30.45
N ILE A 5 0.38 12.60 -30.03
CA ILE A 5 -0.18 11.37 -30.59
C ILE A 5 -1.34 10.91 -29.73
N TRP A 6 -2.50 10.68 -30.36
CA TRP A 6 -3.69 10.18 -29.70
C TRP A 6 -3.93 8.71 -30.00
N ARG A 7 -4.31 7.93 -28.99
CA ARG A 7 -4.72 6.53 -29.14
C ARG A 7 -6.03 6.26 -28.40
N PRO A 8 -6.87 5.35 -28.91
CA PRO A 8 -8.09 4.95 -28.22
C PRO A 8 -7.79 4.41 -26.81
N VAL A 9 -8.68 4.71 -25.87
CA VAL A 9 -8.63 4.12 -24.53
C VAL A 9 -9.14 2.69 -24.61
N VAL A 10 -8.36 1.73 -24.14
CA VAL A 10 -8.68 0.29 -24.17
C VAL A 10 -10.02 0.02 -23.48
N GLY A 11 -10.94 -0.61 -24.18
CA GLY A 11 -12.31 -0.88 -23.74
C GLY A 11 -13.28 0.30 -23.84
N TYR A 12 -12.80 1.45 -24.36
CA TYR A 12 -13.58 2.68 -24.60
C TYR A 12 -13.32 3.26 -25.99
N GLU A 13 -13.00 2.40 -26.95
CA GLU A 13 -12.72 2.74 -28.34
C GLU A 13 -13.90 3.52 -28.94
N GLY A 14 -13.60 4.58 -29.69
CA GLY A 14 -14.60 5.48 -30.27
C GLY A 14 -15.29 6.44 -29.29
N LEU A 15 -15.08 6.27 -27.99
CA LEU A 15 -15.66 7.15 -26.96
C LEU A 15 -14.61 8.07 -26.33
N TYR A 16 -13.42 7.56 -26.08
CA TYR A 16 -12.33 8.31 -25.43
C TYR A 16 -10.97 7.96 -26.04
N GLU A 17 -10.11 8.96 -26.05
CA GLU A 17 -8.72 8.82 -26.45
C GLU A 17 -7.79 9.41 -25.39
N VAL A 18 -6.57 8.89 -25.36
CA VAL A 18 -5.48 9.36 -24.47
C VAL A 18 -4.27 9.73 -25.32
N SER A 19 -3.56 10.81 -24.95
CA SER A 19 -2.35 11.25 -25.64
C SER A 19 -1.09 10.68 -25.00
N ASN A 20 0.01 10.68 -25.76
CA ASN A 20 1.36 10.39 -25.27
C ASN A 20 1.84 11.38 -24.18
N THR A 21 1.21 12.55 -24.06
CA THR A 21 1.52 13.57 -23.06
C THR A 21 0.65 13.48 -21.80
N GLY A 22 -0.27 12.50 -21.71
CA GLY A 22 -1.15 12.33 -20.55
C GLY A 22 -2.44 13.14 -20.57
N GLN A 23 -2.84 13.68 -21.72
CA GLN A 23 -4.15 14.28 -21.90
C GLN A 23 -5.18 13.20 -22.25
N VAL A 24 -6.43 13.41 -21.83
CA VAL A 24 -7.55 12.52 -22.17
C VAL A 24 -8.65 13.33 -22.82
N ARG A 25 -9.25 12.87 -23.92
CA ARG A 25 -10.37 13.53 -24.57
C ARG A 25 -11.56 12.59 -24.77
N SER A 26 -12.76 13.16 -24.72
CA SER A 26 -13.99 12.51 -25.16
C SER A 26 -14.18 12.78 -26.62
N MET A 27 -14.59 11.79 -27.39
CA MET A 27 -14.93 11.96 -28.83
C MET A 27 -16.28 12.63 -29.03
N ASN A 28 -17.09 12.69 -27.98
CA ASN A 28 -18.39 13.40 -27.98
C ASN A 28 -18.52 14.22 -26.67
N TYR A 29 -17.72 15.29 -26.56
CA TYR A 29 -17.67 16.09 -25.36
C TYR A 29 -18.99 16.87 -25.19
N ASN A 30 -19.59 16.76 -23.99
CA ASN A 30 -20.88 17.39 -23.66
C ASN A 30 -22.02 17.10 -24.69
N LYS A 31 -21.95 15.95 -25.38
CA LYS A 31 -22.94 15.55 -26.40
C LYS A 31 -23.00 16.48 -27.62
N THR A 32 -21.92 17.19 -27.92
CA THR A 32 -21.83 18.13 -29.05
C THR A 32 -21.45 17.46 -30.35
N GLY A 33 -21.07 16.20 -30.35
CA GLY A 33 -20.48 15.50 -31.51
C GLY A 33 -19.02 15.88 -31.79
N VAL A 34 -18.43 16.77 -31.02
CA VAL A 34 -17.08 17.28 -31.19
C VAL A 34 -16.16 16.74 -30.08
N PRO A 35 -14.92 16.32 -30.40
CA PRO A 35 -13.95 15.94 -29.40
C PRO A 35 -13.58 17.10 -28.47
N GLY A 36 -13.44 16.80 -27.18
CA GLY A 36 -13.02 17.78 -26.19
C GLY A 36 -12.24 17.17 -25.03
N LEU A 37 -11.31 17.95 -24.48
CA LEU A 37 -10.45 17.51 -23.38
C LEU A 37 -11.26 17.30 -22.10
N LEU A 38 -10.95 16.22 -21.40
CA LEU A 38 -11.41 16.01 -20.02
C LEU A 38 -10.49 16.76 -19.06
N HIS A 39 -11.08 17.31 -18.00
CA HIS A 39 -10.33 17.94 -16.92
C HIS A 39 -10.01 16.88 -15.84
N PRO A 40 -8.73 16.49 -15.66
CA PRO A 40 -8.37 15.53 -14.63
C PRO A 40 -8.57 16.13 -13.24
N GLU A 41 -9.06 15.32 -12.32
CA GLU A 41 -9.11 15.65 -10.89
C GLU A 41 -7.98 14.96 -10.13
N VAL A 42 -7.48 15.62 -9.09
CA VAL A 42 -6.48 15.01 -8.19
C VAL A 42 -7.19 14.01 -7.27
N LYS A 43 -6.71 12.77 -7.23
CA LYS A 43 -7.20 11.75 -6.28
C LYS A 43 -6.88 12.21 -4.86
N LYS A 44 -7.91 12.65 -4.12
CA LYS A 44 -7.81 13.03 -2.71
C LYS A 44 -8.13 11.82 -1.83
N SER A 45 -7.13 11.27 -1.15
CA SER A 45 -7.30 10.22 -0.13
C SER A 45 -6.21 10.43 0.92
N LYS A 46 -6.54 10.30 2.20
CA LYS A 46 -5.57 10.46 3.30
C LYS A 46 -4.41 9.46 3.12
N GLY A 47 -3.18 9.97 3.06
CA GLY A 47 -1.97 9.15 2.88
C GLY A 47 -1.73 8.62 1.47
N SER A 48 -2.53 8.99 0.46
CA SER A 48 -2.34 8.62 -0.94
C SER A 48 -1.61 9.71 -1.72
N LEU A 49 -0.78 9.31 -2.70
CA LEU A 49 -0.16 10.24 -3.63
C LEU A 49 -1.23 10.95 -4.49
N PRO A 50 -0.98 12.21 -4.91
CA PRO A 50 -1.93 13.04 -5.63
C PRO A 50 -2.00 12.67 -7.13
N TYR A 51 -2.36 11.43 -7.43
CA TYR A 51 -2.52 10.97 -8.82
C TYR A 51 -3.64 11.69 -9.53
N LEU A 52 -3.43 11.98 -10.82
CA LEU A 52 -4.46 12.50 -11.71
C LEU A 52 -5.40 11.36 -12.15
N ARG A 53 -6.69 11.63 -12.12
CA ARG A 53 -7.73 10.71 -12.59
C ARG A 53 -8.78 11.43 -13.42
N VAL A 54 -9.37 10.70 -14.34
CA VAL A 54 -10.53 11.16 -15.14
C VAL A 54 -11.74 10.27 -14.90
N ILE A 55 -12.90 10.84 -15.12
CA ILE A 55 -14.18 10.16 -15.07
C ILE A 55 -14.62 9.88 -16.49
N MET A 56 -14.89 8.63 -16.82
CA MET A 56 -15.42 8.23 -18.11
C MET A 56 -16.74 7.50 -17.95
N HIS A 57 -17.61 7.69 -18.95
CA HIS A 57 -18.95 7.12 -18.99
C HIS A 57 -19.07 6.14 -20.17
N LYS A 58 -19.61 4.95 -19.90
CA LYS A 58 -19.97 3.95 -20.90
C LYS A 58 -21.21 3.20 -20.40
N ASP A 59 -22.17 2.93 -21.26
CA ASP A 59 -23.38 2.13 -20.96
C ASP A 59 -24.13 2.64 -19.70
N LYS A 60 -24.31 3.96 -19.60
CA LYS A 60 -24.94 4.64 -18.46
C LYS A 60 -24.19 4.45 -17.10
N ARG A 61 -22.99 3.88 -17.14
CA ARG A 61 -22.14 3.69 -15.95
C ARG A 61 -20.97 4.64 -15.97
N GLN A 62 -20.63 5.13 -14.78
CA GLN A 62 -19.49 6.02 -14.55
C GLN A 62 -18.34 5.22 -13.94
N LYS A 63 -17.11 5.41 -14.43
CA LYS A 63 -15.92 4.80 -13.85
C LYS A 63 -14.77 5.80 -13.81
N LYS A 64 -13.96 5.74 -12.74
CA LYS A 64 -12.78 6.59 -12.54
C LYS A 64 -11.53 5.84 -12.94
N PHE A 65 -10.68 6.50 -13.73
CA PHE A 65 -9.43 5.94 -14.24
C PHE A 65 -8.25 6.84 -13.88
N LEU A 66 -7.12 6.25 -13.52
CA LEU A 66 -5.87 6.96 -13.32
C LEU A 66 -5.22 7.23 -14.67
N VAL A 67 -4.84 8.49 -14.93
CA VAL A 67 -4.32 8.92 -16.24
C VAL A 67 -3.08 8.16 -16.63
N HIS A 68 -2.08 8.01 -15.74
CA HIS A 68 -0.86 7.25 -16.03
C HIS A 68 -1.12 5.80 -16.48
N ARG A 69 -2.18 5.17 -15.95
CA ARG A 69 -2.55 3.81 -16.38
C ARG A 69 -3.16 3.78 -17.77
N LEU A 70 -3.95 4.79 -18.14
CA LEU A 70 -4.49 4.93 -19.49
C LEU A 70 -3.38 5.12 -20.52
N VAL A 71 -2.42 6.00 -20.23
CA VAL A 71 -1.23 6.21 -21.07
C VAL A 71 -0.42 4.93 -21.21
N ALA A 72 -0.09 4.28 -20.09
CA ALA A 72 0.70 3.06 -20.11
C ALA A 72 0.01 1.95 -20.91
N GLN A 73 -1.30 1.76 -20.74
CA GLN A 73 -2.07 0.75 -21.49
C GLN A 73 -2.14 1.03 -22.98
N ALA A 74 -2.19 2.30 -23.39
CA ALA A 74 -2.30 2.67 -24.79
C ALA A 74 -0.94 2.69 -25.52
N PHE A 75 0.15 3.02 -24.85
CA PHE A 75 1.43 3.34 -25.48
C PHE A 75 2.58 2.39 -25.13
N ILE A 76 2.56 1.75 -23.96
CA ILE A 76 3.70 0.99 -23.46
C ILE A 76 3.37 -0.51 -23.49
N PRO A 77 4.06 -1.33 -24.32
CA PRO A 77 3.89 -2.77 -24.31
C PRO A 77 4.12 -3.38 -22.93
N ASN A 78 3.29 -4.35 -22.53
CA ASN A 78 3.41 -5.05 -21.25
C ASN A 78 3.40 -6.58 -21.44
N PRO A 79 4.42 -7.16 -22.10
CA PRO A 79 4.43 -8.60 -22.40
C PRO A 79 4.52 -9.47 -21.15
N LEU A 80 5.07 -8.94 -20.04
CA LEU A 80 5.19 -9.63 -18.75
C LEU A 80 3.97 -9.44 -17.84
N ASN A 81 2.94 -8.75 -18.28
CA ASN A 81 1.71 -8.49 -17.52
C ASN A 81 1.98 -7.85 -16.14
N LEU A 82 2.96 -6.94 -16.07
CA LEU A 82 3.36 -6.27 -14.84
C LEU A 82 2.20 -5.40 -14.30
N PRO A 83 1.92 -5.46 -12.98
CA PRO A 83 0.67 -4.92 -12.44
C PRO A 83 0.69 -3.42 -12.15
N GLN A 84 1.87 -2.80 -12.07
CA GLN A 84 2.04 -1.41 -11.66
C GLN A 84 2.69 -0.56 -12.73
N VAL A 85 2.47 0.75 -12.65
CA VAL A 85 3.13 1.77 -13.47
C VAL A 85 3.94 2.68 -12.56
N ASN A 86 5.23 2.83 -12.85
CA ASN A 86 6.14 3.72 -12.15
C ASN A 86 6.30 5.03 -12.93
N HIS A 87 6.54 6.14 -12.23
CA HIS A 87 6.97 7.42 -12.78
C HIS A 87 8.48 7.56 -12.59
N LYS A 88 9.24 7.56 -13.70
CA LYS A 88 10.72 7.57 -13.68
C LYS A 88 11.30 8.79 -12.96
N ASP A 89 10.65 9.94 -13.06
CA ASP A 89 11.03 11.18 -12.38
C ASP A 89 10.47 11.29 -10.93
N CYS A 90 9.76 10.28 -10.44
CA CYS A 90 9.05 10.29 -9.16
C CYS A 90 7.95 11.37 -9.04
N ASN A 91 7.58 12.05 -10.12
CA ASN A 91 6.49 13.02 -10.16
C ASN A 91 5.20 12.35 -10.67
N VAL A 92 4.29 12.04 -9.77
CA VAL A 92 3.02 11.34 -10.08
C VAL A 92 2.03 12.15 -10.94
N GLN A 93 2.33 13.40 -11.23
CA GLN A 93 1.52 14.25 -12.11
C GLN A 93 2.09 14.31 -13.54
N ASN A 94 3.33 13.90 -13.76
CA ASN A 94 3.94 13.81 -15.07
C ASN A 94 3.58 12.48 -15.74
N ASN A 95 2.49 12.49 -16.50
CA ASN A 95 1.95 11.29 -17.15
C ASN A 95 2.38 11.14 -18.63
N SER A 96 3.48 11.79 -19.05
CA SER A 96 4.08 11.56 -20.37
C SER A 96 4.54 10.10 -20.53
N VAL A 97 4.35 9.54 -21.71
CA VAL A 97 4.74 8.15 -22.02
C VAL A 97 6.22 7.88 -21.73
N ASP A 98 7.09 8.84 -22.00
CA ASP A 98 8.54 8.70 -21.78
C ASP A 98 8.92 8.61 -20.31
N ASN A 99 8.06 9.15 -19.44
CA ASN A 99 8.23 9.13 -18.00
C ASN A 99 7.61 7.89 -17.32
N LEU A 100 6.88 7.07 -18.06
CA LEU A 100 6.17 5.92 -17.50
C LEU A 100 6.84 4.60 -17.86
N GLU A 101 6.75 3.62 -16.97
CA GLU A 101 7.17 2.24 -17.23
C GLU A 101 6.32 1.25 -16.45
N TRP A 102 6.10 0.05 -17.02
CA TRP A 102 5.49 -1.04 -16.29
C TRP A 102 6.48 -1.65 -15.31
N CYS A 103 6.02 -1.99 -14.11
CA CYS A 103 6.86 -2.56 -13.07
C CYS A 103 6.10 -3.50 -12.14
N ASP A 104 6.85 -4.26 -11.35
CA ASP A 104 6.31 -5.02 -10.22
C ASP A 104 6.23 -4.15 -8.94
N ALA A 105 5.57 -4.69 -7.91
CA ALA A 105 5.40 -3.98 -6.64
C ALA A 105 6.73 -3.77 -5.89
N ARG A 106 7.69 -4.71 -6.02
CA ARG A 106 8.98 -4.62 -5.35
C ARG A 106 9.82 -3.51 -5.96
N TYR A 107 9.91 -3.48 -7.29
CA TYR A 107 10.61 -2.42 -8.03
C TYR A 107 10.02 -1.04 -7.67
N ASN A 108 8.70 -0.88 -7.77
CA ASN A 108 8.04 0.40 -7.52
C ASN A 108 8.25 0.93 -6.08
N THR A 109 8.27 0.03 -5.08
CA THR A 109 8.52 0.44 -3.68
C THR A 109 9.97 0.79 -3.38
N THR A 110 10.91 0.30 -4.18
CA THR A 110 12.35 0.54 -3.99
C THR A 110 12.93 1.57 -4.95
N TYR A 111 12.14 2.05 -5.91
CA TYR A 111 12.56 2.95 -6.97
C TYR A 111 12.97 4.34 -6.43
N GLY A 112 14.01 4.89 -7.02
CA GLY A 112 14.54 6.23 -6.69
C GLY A 112 14.86 6.40 -5.20
N ASP A 113 14.59 7.58 -4.68
CA ASP A 113 14.82 7.91 -3.27
C ASP A 113 13.69 7.48 -2.32
N ALA A 114 12.70 6.74 -2.79
CA ALA A 114 11.58 6.29 -1.97
C ALA A 114 12.05 5.51 -0.73
N LYS A 115 13.03 4.62 -0.91
CA LYS A 115 13.63 3.85 0.19
C LYS A 115 14.40 4.76 1.16
N LYS A 116 15.19 5.72 0.65
CA LYS A 116 15.92 6.69 1.49
C LYS A 116 14.94 7.57 2.27
N LYS A 117 13.93 8.15 1.61
CA LYS A 117 12.88 8.96 2.25
C LYS A 117 12.10 8.17 3.30
N MET A 118 11.78 6.90 3.03
CA MET A 118 11.14 6.02 4.00
C MET A 118 12.02 5.76 5.23
N ILE A 119 13.31 5.49 5.04
CA ILE A 119 14.27 5.28 6.14
C ILE A 119 14.42 6.56 6.96
N GLU A 120 14.57 7.71 6.32
CA GLU A 120 14.70 9.00 6.98
C GLU A 120 13.45 9.38 7.77
N THR A 121 12.27 9.18 7.18
CA THR A 121 10.99 9.35 7.89
C THR A 121 10.90 8.44 9.10
N LYS A 122 11.29 7.17 8.96
CA LYS A 122 11.33 6.22 10.09
C LYS A 122 12.32 6.65 11.18
N ARG A 123 13.50 7.15 10.81
CA ARG A 123 14.47 7.69 11.75
C ARG A 123 13.91 8.89 12.51
N ARG A 124 13.30 9.85 11.79
CA ARG A 124 12.72 11.06 12.36
C ARG A 124 11.52 10.79 13.28
N THR A 125 10.65 9.85 12.90
CA THR A 125 9.41 9.54 13.63
C THR A 125 9.56 8.40 14.65
N GLY A 126 10.70 7.71 14.66
CA GLY A 126 10.92 6.51 15.48
C GLY A 126 10.05 5.30 15.07
N ASN A 127 9.27 5.43 14.01
CA ASN A 127 8.32 4.40 13.57
C ASN A 127 8.98 3.42 12.57
N TRP A 128 9.61 2.38 13.09
CA TRP A 128 10.35 1.37 12.33
C TRP A 128 9.52 0.22 11.76
N GLY A 129 8.25 0.25 11.90
CA GLY A 129 7.39 -0.81 11.34
C GLY A 129 6.04 -0.84 12.02
N GLY A 130 5.03 -0.96 11.23
CA GLY A 130 3.62 -0.94 11.51
C GLY A 130 3.05 -1.74 12.67
N GLY A 131 3.57 -1.54 13.84
CA GLY A 131 2.90 -1.93 15.07
C GLY A 131 2.52 -0.66 15.83
N SER A 132 1.27 -0.51 16.18
CA SER A 132 0.89 0.40 17.26
C SER A 132 1.82 0.17 18.44
N SER A 133 2.20 1.25 19.18
CA SER A 133 3.06 1.14 20.38
C SER A 133 2.52 0.07 21.32
N VAL A 134 3.37 -0.52 22.14
CA VAL A 134 2.96 -1.49 23.17
C VAL A 134 1.82 -0.89 24.01
N GLU A 135 1.93 0.40 24.36
CA GLU A 135 0.90 1.14 25.09
C GLU A 135 -0.43 1.25 24.33
N SER A 136 -0.40 1.58 23.04
CA SER A 136 -1.60 1.60 22.20
C SER A 136 -2.27 0.24 22.10
N ARG A 137 -1.49 -0.84 22.02
CA ARG A 137 -2.00 -2.22 21.96
C ARG A 137 -2.52 -2.70 23.30
N LYS A 138 -1.94 -2.25 24.42
CA LYS A 138 -2.48 -2.47 25.78
C LYS A 138 -3.83 -1.77 25.93
N LYS A 139 -3.90 -0.48 25.55
CA LYS A 139 -5.13 0.33 25.64
C LYS A 139 -6.30 -0.23 24.80
N SER A 140 -5.99 -0.90 23.67
CA SER A 140 -6.99 -1.58 22.83
C SER A 140 -7.32 -3.03 23.27
N GLY A 141 -6.74 -3.52 24.37
CA GLY A 141 -6.89 -4.90 24.84
C GLY A 141 -6.21 -5.97 23.96
N TYR A 142 -5.42 -5.53 22.97
CA TYR A 142 -4.74 -6.46 22.03
C TYR A 142 -3.50 -7.13 22.66
N ILE A 143 -2.88 -6.50 23.67
CA ILE A 143 -1.80 -7.08 24.46
C ILE A 143 -2.27 -7.16 25.90
N ARG A 144 -2.22 -8.36 26.45
CA ARG A 144 -2.46 -8.63 27.87
C ARG A 144 -1.13 -8.96 28.53
N SER A 145 -0.94 -8.46 29.74
CA SER A 145 0.19 -8.86 30.57
C SER A 145 0.07 -10.35 30.92
N VAL A 146 1.21 -10.98 31.09
CA VAL A 146 1.30 -12.41 31.39
C VAL A 146 1.96 -12.60 32.73
N LYS A 147 1.29 -13.30 33.63
CA LYS A 147 1.85 -13.76 34.89
C LYS A 147 2.56 -15.11 34.67
N VAL A 148 3.82 -15.17 35.04
CA VAL A 148 4.65 -16.39 35.06
C VAL A 148 4.70 -16.89 36.50
N ILE A 149 4.22 -18.10 36.75
CA ILE A 149 4.19 -18.74 38.07
C ILE A 149 5.22 -19.87 38.02
N TYR A 150 6.25 -19.75 38.82
CA TYR A 150 7.31 -20.72 38.97
C TYR A 150 6.90 -21.90 39.86
N PRO A 151 7.57 -23.07 39.77
CA PRO A 151 7.29 -24.23 40.61
C PRO A 151 7.48 -23.97 42.10
N ASP A 152 8.32 -23.00 42.46
CA ASP A 152 8.60 -22.57 43.83
C ASP A 152 7.58 -21.55 44.40
N GLY A 153 6.55 -21.22 43.60
CA GLY A 153 5.49 -20.28 43.96
C GLY A 153 5.80 -18.80 43.70
N ARG A 154 7.00 -18.47 43.18
CA ARG A 154 7.30 -17.10 42.75
C ARG A 154 6.47 -16.70 41.55
N GLU A 155 6.01 -15.45 41.54
CA GLU A 155 5.25 -14.89 40.44
C GLU A 155 6.00 -13.68 39.83
N VAL A 156 6.00 -13.59 38.49
CA VAL A 156 6.56 -12.46 37.74
C VAL A 156 5.56 -12.02 36.70
N ILE A 157 5.25 -10.76 36.62
CA ILE A 157 4.37 -10.19 35.60
C ILE A 157 5.25 -9.61 34.48
N CYS A 158 5.01 -10.10 33.27
CA CYS A 158 5.64 -9.61 32.05
C CYS A 158 4.60 -8.86 31.23
N GLU A 159 4.98 -7.73 30.64
CA GLU A 159 4.08 -6.92 29.82
C GLU A 159 3.79 -7.54 28.45
N THR A 160 4.68 -8.41 27.97
CA THR A 160 4.57 -9.04 26.66
C THR A 160 5.02 -10.50 26.69
N GLN A 161 4.47 -11.32 25.77
CA GLN A 161 4.94 -12.69 25.59
C GLN A 161 6.42 -12.79 25.20
N ARG A 162 6.99 -11.72 24.60
CA ARG A 162 8.39 -11.64 24.25
C ARG A 162 9.29 -11.53 25.49
N GLU A 163 8.84 -10.82 26.50
CA GLU A 163 9.52 -10.74 27.80
C GLU A 163 9.48 -12.09 28.52
N VAL A 164 8.32 -12.79 28.48
CA VAL A 164 8.20 -14.16 28.98
C VAL A 164 9.19 -15.07 28.28
N ALA A 165 9.33 -14.96 26.94
CA ALA A 165 10.28 -15.77 26.18
C ALA A 165 11.74 -15.51 26.63
N LYS A 166 12.10 -14.26 26.84
CA LYS A 166 13.41 -13.87 27.39
C LYS A 166 13.62 -14.42 28.78
N LEU A 167 12.64 -14.24 29.66
CA LEU A 167 12.69 -14.67 31.06
C LEU A 167 12.87 -16.19 31.20
N LEU A 168 12.18 -16.96 30.38
CA LEU A 168 12.22 -18.43 30.38
C LEU A 168 13.29 -19.02 29.47
N GLY A 169 14.04 -18.21 28.71
CA GLY A 169 15.08 -18.66 27.79
C GLY A 169 14.55 -19.53 26.66
N VAL A 170 13.33 -19.23 26.14
CA VAL A 170 12.74 -19.97 25.02
C VAL A 170 12.93 -19.22 23.70
N LYS A 171 13.27 -19.96 22.63
CA LYS A 171 13.59 -19.38 21.31
C LYS A 171 12.36 -18.82 20.55
N SER A 172 11.16 -19.27 20.89
CA SER A 172 9.93 -18.83 20.21
C SER A 172 8.77 -18.66 21.17
N SER A 173 7.82 -17.79 20.82
CA SER A 173 6.59 -17.55 21.58
C SER A 173 5.49 -18.60 21.37
N GLY A 174 5.70 -19.59 20.50
CA GLY A 174 4.68 -20.59 20.17
C GLY A 174 4.26 -21.43 21.38
N GLY A 175 5.22 -21.90 22.18
CA GLY A 175 4.96 -22.62 23.42
C GLY A 175 4.24 -21.76 24.48
N ILE A 176 4.60 -20.47 24.58
CA ILE A 176 3.96 -19.50 25.46
C ILE A 176 2.50 -19.31 25.07
N CYS A 177 2.23 -19.11 23.78
CA CYS A 177 0.89 -18.98 23.26
C CYS A 177 0.06 -20.25 23.49
N GLY A 178 0.66 -21.44 23.36
CA GLY A 178 0.02 -22.73 23.66
C GLY A 178 -0.38 -22.86 25.12
N CYS A 179 0.49 -22.47 26.06
CA CYS A 179 0.17 -22.47 27.50
C CYS A 179 -0.97 -21.50 27.82
N LEU A 180 -0.92 -20.27 27.27
CA LEU A 180 -1.96 -19.26 27.52
C LEU A 180 -3.32 -19.61 26.90
N LYS A 181 -3.35 -20.47 25.88
CA LYS A 181 -4.57 -21.03 25.26
C LYS A 181 -5.03 -22.34 25.91
N GLY A 182 -4.31 -22.82 26.92
CA GLY A 182 -4.63 -24.07 27.59
C GLY A 182 -4.25 -25.35 26.85
N LEU A 183 -3.48 -25.24 25.76
CA LEU A 183 -2.99 -26.40 24.98
C LEU A 183 -1.89 -27.18 25.73
N TYR A 184 -1.11 -26.46 26.55
CA TYR A 184 -0.08 -27.03 27.41
C TYR A 184 -0.26 -26.54 28.85
N LYS A 185 -0.02 -27.42 29.84
CA LYS A 185 -0.13 -27.05 31.26
C LYS A 185 1.00 -26.12 31.72
N THR A 186 2.21 -26.35 31.25
CA THR A 186 3.40 -25.60 31.64
C THR A 186 4.39 -25.45 30.49
N ILE A 187 5.28 -24.47 30.62
CA ILE A 187 6.47 -24.30 29.77
C ILE A 187 7.69 -24.10 30.68
N LYS A 188 8.73 -24.90 30.50
CA LYS A 188 9.88 -24.91 31.39
C LYS A 188 9.50 -25.08 32.90
N GLY A 189 8.46 -25.83 33.19
CA GLY A 189 7.92 -26.02 34.53
C GLY A 189 7.07 -24.87 35.06
N CYS A 190 7.04 -23.73 34.38
CA CYS A 190 6.26 -22.55 34.79
C CYS A 190 4.85 -22.58 34.21
N ARG A 191 3.89 -22.12 34.99
CA ARG A 191 2.51 -21.89 34.57
C ARG A 191 2.34 -20.45 34.09
N LEU A 192 1.54 -20.22 33.08
CA LEU A 192 1.30 -18.91 32.49
C LEU A 192 -0.18 -18.55 32.51
N GLU A 193 -0.48 -17.33 32.95
CA GLU A 193 -1.85 -16.81 32.99
C GLU A 193 -1.87 -15.39 32.43
N PHE A 194 -3.00 -14.98 31.82
CA PHE A 194 -3.22 -13.58 31.50
C PHE A 194 -3.64 -12.81 32.74
N VAL A 195 -3.12 -11.56 32.85
CA VAL A 195 -3.47 -10.60 33.89
C VAL A 195 -4.28 -9.47 33.28
#